data_b0bab15b4cb73c9caa986b4bb7048755
#
_entry.id   b0bab15b4cb73c9caa986b4bb7048755
#
_cell.length_a   1.000
_cell.length_b   1.000
_cell.length_c   1.000
_cell.angle_alpha   90.00
_cell.angle_beta   90.00
_cell.angle_gamma   90.00
#
_symmetry.space_group_name_H-M   'P 1'
#
loop_
_entity.id
_entity.type
_entity.pdbx_description
1 polymer ?
#
loop_
_entity_poly.entity_id
_entity_poly.type
_entity_poly.pdbx_seq_one_letter_code
_entity_poly.pdbx_strand_id
1 'polypeptide(L)'
;MDMPKPGPEHARFKRFVGKWTGDEQLAESPWGPGGAATGRVDVREACDGMAFVQDYVEEKDGKPCFRGHGVFTIDPENGDTLWWWFDSMGFPPDPPARGRWTGDVLLFEKKTPRGEARYRFAFAD
;
A
#
# COMPACT_ATOMS: atom_id res chain seq x y z
N MET A 1 -1.77 -13.70 -30.27
CA MET A 1 -1.13 -12.88 -29.22
C MET A 1 -1.40 -13.50 -27.88
N ASP A 2 -0.36 -13.78 -27.12
CA ASP A 2 -0.51 -14.37 -25.80
C ASP A 2 -0.94 -13.31 -24.77
N MET A 3 -1.72 -13.74 -23.80
CA MET A 3 -2.05 -12.89 -22.66
C MET A 3 -0.79 -12.58 -21.85
N PRO A 4 -0.63 -11.34 -21.37
CA PRO A 4 0.45 -11.01 -20.44
C PRO A 4 0.40 -11.92 -19.21
N LYS A 5 1.57 -12.21 -18.69
CA LYS A 5 1.73 -13.04 -17.49
C LYS A 5 2.56 -12.30 -16.44
N PRO A 6 2.43 -12.67 -15.14
CA PRO A 6 3.28 -12.09 -14.12
C PRO A 6 4.76 -12.27 -14.45
N GLY A 7 5.52 -11.21 -14.26
CA GLY A 7 6.96 -11.17 -14.50
C GLY A 7 7.78 -11.04 -13.22
N PRO A 8 9.09 -10.70 -13.36
CA PRO A 8 9.98 -10.59 -12.19
C PRO A 8 9.52 -9.57 -11.15
N GLU A 9 8.95 -8.46 -11.59
CA GLU A 9 8.50 -7.42 -10.66
C GLU A 9 7.30 -7.90 -9.84
N HIS A 10 6.40 -8.67 -10.45
CA HIS A 10 5.30 -9.31 -9.72
C HIS A 10 5.83 -10.30 -8.68
N ALA A 11 6.78 -11.14 -9.07
CA ALA A 11 7.38 -12.11 -8.15
C ALA A 11 8.05 -11.42 -6.97
N ARG A 12 8.70 -10.30 -7.21
CA ARG A 12 9.38 -9.53 -6.18
C ARG A 12 8.36 -8.94 -5.18
N PHE A 13 7.24 -8.45 -5.65
CA PHE A 13 6.19 -7.90 -4.79
C PHE A 13 5.51 -8.97 -3.94
N LYS A 14 5.58 -10.25 -4.33
CA LYS A 14 5.02 -11.34 -3.51
C LYS A 14 5.55 -11.40 -2.10
N ARG A 15 6.71 -10.82 -1.82
CA ARG A 15 7.25 -10.70 -0.46
C ARG A 15 6.29 -9.99 0.49
N PHE A 16 5.40 -9.16 -0.06
CA PHE A 16 4.43 -8.42 0.71
C PHE A 16 3.15 -9.21 0.98
N VAL A 17 2.92 -10.33 0.29
CA VAL A 17 1.74 -11.16 0.49
C VAL A 17 1.77 -11.79 1.87
N GLY A 18 0.64 -11.72 2.60
CA GLY A 18 0.50 -12.25 3.94
C GLY A 18 -0.22 -11.29 4.86
N LYS A 19 -0.16 -11.59 6.15
CA LYS A 19 -0.77 -10.77 7.20
C LYS A 19 0.31 -10.10 8.01
N TRP A 20 0.16 -8.80 8.19
CA TRP A 20 1.14 -7.96 8.90
C TRP A 20 0.43 -7.20 10.00
N THR A 21 1.12 -7.04 11.13
CA THR A 21 0.65 -6.21 12.24
C THR A 21 1.80 -5.34 12.67
N GLY A 22 1.54 -4.07 12.90
CA GLY A 22 2.59 -3.14 13.29
C GLY A 22 2.08 -2.04 14.20
N ASP A 23 3.01 -1.46 14.95
CA ASP A 23 2.74 -0.31 15.79
C ASP A 23 2.82 0.95 14.94
N GLU A 24 1.90 1.87 15.18
CA GLU A 24 1.83 3.13 14.49
C GLU A 24 1.80 4.29 15.47
N GLN A 25 2.38 5.42 15.05
CA GLN A 25 2.31 6.67 15.79
C GLN A 25 1.61 7.69 14.90
N LEU A 26 0.43 8.12 15.31
CA LEU A 26 -0.39 9.06 14.53
C LEU A 26 -0.06 10.48 14.95
N ALA A 27 0.08 11.37 13.97
CA ALA A 27 0.20 12.79 14.21
C ALA A 27 -1.19 13.38 14.51
N GLU A 28 -1.22 14.42 15.33
CA GLU A 28 -2.44 15.20 15.53
C GLU A 28 -2.91 15.79 14.20
N SER A 29 -4.21 15.75 13.96
CA SER A 29 -4.80 16.24 12.73
C SER A 29 -6.22 16.76 12.99
N PRO A 30 -6.87 17.40 12.00
CA PRO A 30 -8.29 17.79 12.14
C PRO A 30 -9.23 16.63 12.42
N TRP A 31 -8.79 15.39 12.12
CA TRP A 31 -9.61 14.19 12.28
C TRP A 31 -9.46 13.53 13.65
N GLY A 32 -8.47 13.95 14.45
CA GLY A 32 -8.26 13.36 15.76
C GLY A 32 -6.96 13.79 16.43
N PRO A 33 -6.79 13.45 17.72
CA PRO A 33 -5.67 13.92 18.54
C PRO A 33 -4.35 13.21 18.28
N GLY A 34 -4.30 12.22 17.43
CA GLY A 34 -3.08 11.44 17.24
C GLY A 34 -2.83 10.45 18.36
N GLY A 35 -1.62 9.93 18.45
CA GLY A 35 -1.18 8.97 19.47
C GLY A 35 -0.87 7.59 18.90
N ALA A 36 -0.78 6.59 19.78
CA ALA A 36 -0.45 5.23 19.41
C ALA A 36 -1.64 4.53 18.76
N ALA A 37 -1.36 3.74 17.74
CA ALA A 37 -2.35 2.90 17.07
C ALA A 37 -1.69 1.61 16.61
N THR A 38 -2.49 0.64 16.21
CA THR A 38 -2.02 -0.61 15.63
C THR A 38 -2.58 -0.73 14.22
N GLY A 39 -1.71 -1.03 13.26
CA GLY A 39 -2.11 -1.32 11.89
C GLY A 39 -2.15 -2.82 11.64
N ARG A 40 -3.22 -3.28 10.99
CA ARG A 40 -3.34 -4.65 10.51
C ARG A 40 -3.50 -4.64 9.01
N VAL A 41 -2.67 -5.41 8.33
CA VAL A 41 -2.63 -5.43 6.86
C VAL A 41 -2.74 -6.87 6.40
N ASP A 42 -3.60 -7.12 5.43
CA ASP A 42 -3.73 -8.40 4.75
C ASP A 42 -3.51 -8.15 3.26
N VAL A 43 -2.50 -8.78 2.68
CA VAL A 43 -2.17 -8.63 1.26
C VAL A 43 -2.30 -9.98 0.58
N ARG A 44 -3.01 -10.01 -0.54
CA ARG A 44 -3.21 -11.23 -1.32
C ARG A 44 -3.10 -10.95 -2.81
N GLU A 45 -2.82 -11.99 -3.59
CA GLU A 45 -2.83 -11.91 -5.04
C GLU A 45 -4.26 -11.78 -5.57
N ALA A 46 -4.39 -11.10 -6.70
CA ALA A 46 -5.63 -10.97 -7.46
C ALA A 46 -5.32 -10.95 -8.95
N CYS A 47 -6.34 -11.12 -9.77
CA CYS A 47 -6.21 -11.02 -11.23
C CYS A 47 -5.11 -11.95 -11.77
N ASP A 48 -5.12 -13.21 -11.31
CA ASP A 48 -4.16 -14.24 -11.74
C ASP A 48 -2.69 -13.82 -11.51
N GLY A 49 -2.43 -13.11 -10.40
CA GLY A 49 -1.09 -12.66 -10.05
C GLY A 49 -0.67 -11.35 -10.69
N MET A 50 -1.54 -10.70 -11.46
CA MET A 50 -1.23 -9.42 -12.11
C MET A 50 -1.49 -8.23 -11.20
N ALA A 51 -2.20 -8.45 -10.10
CA ALA A 51 -2.48 -7.41 -9.10
C ALA A 51 -2.36 -8.00 -7.70
N PHE A 52 -2.24 -7.11 -6.72
CA PHE A 52 -2.23 -7.47 -5.30
C PHE A 52 -3.21 -6.56 -4.59
N VAL A 53 -3.97 -7.12 -3.66
CA VAL A 53 -5.00 -6.39 -2.93
C VAL A 53 -4.60 -6.31 -1.47
N GLN A 54 -4.70 -5.12 -0.90
CA GLN A 54 -4.35 -4.83 0.47
C GLN A 54 -5.60 -4.39 1.22
N ASP A 55 -5.94 -5.08 2.31
CA ASP A 55 -6.93 -4.60 3.26
C ASP A 55 -6.20 -4.11 4.50
N TYR A 56 -6.52 -2.90 4.94
CA TYR A 56 -5.87 -2.24 6.06
C TYR A 56 -6.91 -1.82 7.09
N VAL A 57 -6.61 -2.10 8.37
CA VAL A 57 -7.41 -1.64 9.50
C VAL A 57 -6.49 -1.01 10.50
N GLU A 58 -6.82 0.21 10.92
CA GLU A 58 -6.13 0.90 12.01
C GLU A 58 -6.99 0.83 13.25
N GLU A 59 -6.38 0.46 14.36
CA GLU A 59 -7.07 0.31 15.65
C GLU A 59 -6.45 1.23 16.70
N LYS A 60 -7.33 1.88 17.46
CA LYS A 60 -6.96 2.60 18.70
C LYS A 60 -7.71 1.98 19.85
N ASP A 61 -7.00 1.70 20.95
CA ASP A 61 -7.59 1.10 22.15
C ASP A 61 -8.39 -0.17 21.84
N GLY A 62 -7.89 -0.97 20.90
CA GLY A 62 -8.51 -2.23 20.50
C GLY A 62 -9.74 -2.08 19.60
N LYS A 63 -10.05 -0.87 19.15
CA LYS A 63 -11.23 -0.62 18.31
C LYS A 63 -10.83 -0.09 16.93
N PRO A 64 -11.43 -0.61 15.84
CA PRO A 64 -11.17 -0.06 14.52
C PRO A 64 -11.55 1.43 14.44
N CYS A 65 -10.64 2.25 13.94
CA CYS A 65 -10.89 3.69 13.75
C CYS A 65 -10.74 4.14 12.31
N PHE A 66 -10.13 3.32 11.45
CA PHE A 66 -9.89 3.67 10.05
C PHE A 66 -9.70 2.39 9.24
N ARG A 67 -10.25 2.36 8.03
CA ARG A 67 -10.07 1.24 7.11
C ARG A 67 -9.61 1.75 5.76
N GLY A 68 -8.70 1.00 5.15
CA GLY A 68 -8.20 1.31 3.83
C GLY A 68 -8.19 0.07 2.95
N HIS A 69 -8.17 0.32 1.65
CA HIS A 69 -8.10 -0.73 0.64
C HIS A 69 -7.14 -0.28 -0.45
N GLY A 70 -6.08 -1.03 -0.64
CA GLY A 70 -5.08 -0.74 -1.65
C GLY A 70 -5.10 -1.77 -2.76
N VAL A 71 -4.74 -1.34 -3.95
CA VAL A 71 -4.50 -2.24 -5.07
C VAL A 71 -3.13 -1.91 -5.63
N PHE A 72 -2.30 -2.93 -5.82
CA PHE A 72 -0.97 -2.76 -6.40
C PHE A 72 -0.95 -3.43 -7.77
N THR A 73 -0.44 -2.72 -8.75
CA THR A 73 -0.22 -3.24 -10.09
C THR A 73 1.20 -2.91 -10.54
N ILE A 74 1.66 -3.56 -11.59
CA ILE A 74 2.99 -3.30 -12.14
C ILE A 74 2.84 -2.64 -13.50
N ASP A 75 3.48 -1.48 -13.68
CA ASP A 75 3.47 -0.79 -14.96
C ASP A 75 4.34 -1.57 -15.95
N PRO A 76 3.77 -2.09 -17.05
CA PRO A 76 4.54 -2.89 -17.99
C PRO A 76 5.60 -2.10 -18.78
N GLU A 77 5.48 -0.78 -18.82
CA GLU A 77 6.44 0.05 -19.56
C GLU A 77 7.77 0.20 -18.84
N ASN A 78 7.76 0.29 -17.51
CA ASN A 78 8.96 0.60 -16.75
C ASN A 78 9.18 -0.27 -15.51
N GLY A 79 8.24 -1.15 -15.19
CA GLY A 79 8.35 -2.02 -14.01
C GLY A 79 8.02 -1.34 -12.69
N ASP A 80 7.58 -0.10 -12.71
CA ASP A 80 7.17 0.58 -11.49
C ASP A 80 5.98 -0.13 -10.84
N THR A 81 5.95 -0.14 -9.52
CA THR A 81 4.77 -0.58 -8.77
C THR A 81 3.83 0.59 -8.63
N LEU A 82 2.57 0.40 -8.98
CA LEU A 82 1.53 1.42 -8.84
C LEU A 82 0.65 1.05 -7.66
N TRP A 83 0.43 2.00 -6.75
CA TRP A 83 -0.38 1.78 -5.56
C TRP A 83 -1.61 2.69 -5.59
N TRP A 84 -2.76 2.06 -5.79
CA TRP A 84 -4.08 2.70 -5.81
C TRP A 84 -4.68 2.59 -4.42
N TRP A 85 -5.32 3.66 -3.92
CA TRP A 85 -5.79 3.69 -2.54
C TRP A 85 -7.21 4.18 -2.41
N PHE A 86 -7.97 3.51 -1.56
CA PHE A 86 -9.33 3.84 -1.15
C PHE A 86 -9.42 3.72 0.36
N ASP A 87 -10.19 4.58 1.02
CA ASP A 87 -10.31 4.48 2.47
C ASP A 87 -11.67 4.94 2.97
N SER A 88 -11.85 4.81 4.31
CA SER A 88 -13.10 5.12 4.99
C SER A 88 -13.42 6.61 5.06
N MET A 89 -12.55 7.48 4.57
CA MET A 89 -12.88 8.89 4.38
C MET A 89 -13.82 9.10 3.20
N GLY A 90 -13.87 8.15 2.26
CA GLY A 90 -14.83 8.16 1.16
C GLY A 90 -14.51 9.10 0.02
N PHE A 91 -13.31 9.64 -0.05
CA PHE A 91 -12.90 10.49 -1.16
C PHE A 91 -12.65 9.67 -2.42
N PRO A 92 -12.86 10.25 -3.61
CA PRO A 92 -12.42 9.62 -4.85
C PRO A 92 -10.92 9.32 -4.79
N PRO A 93 -10.46 8.23 -5.42
CA PRO A 93 -9.04 7.89 -5.36
C PRO A 93 -8.20 8.93 -6.10
N ASP A 94 -7.04 9.24 -5.52
CA ASP A 94 -6.01 10.02 -6.19
C ASP A 94 -5.33 9.17 -7.27
N PRO A 95 -4.54 9.78 -8.19
CA PRO A 95 -3.64 9.01 -9.03
C PRO A 95 -2.75 8.11 -8.18
N PRO A 96 -2.31 6.96 -8.70
CA PRO A 96 -1.55 6.01 -7.89
C PRO A 96 -0.19 6.56 -7.49
N ALA A 97 0.26 6.18 -6.29
CA ALA A 97 1.65 6.37 -5.90
C ALA A 97 2.52 5.45 -6.76
N ARG A 98 3.71 5.91 -7.13
CA ARG A 98 4.67 5.13 -7.91
C ARG A 98 5.80 4.65 -7.02
N GLY A 99 6.07 3.36 -7.08
CA GLY A 99 7.08 2.71 -6.29
C GLY A 99 8.20 2.13 -7.12
N ARG A 100 9.42 2.27 -6.63
CA ARG A 100 10.62 1.70 -7.25
C ARG A 100 11.46 1.01 -6.20
N TRP A 101 12.05 -0.10 -6.59
CA TRP A 101 12.94 -0.85 -5.73
C TRP A 101 14.34 -0.25 -5.77
N THR A 102 14.92 -0.10 -4.59
CA THR A 102 16.35 0.18 -4.40
C THR A 102 16.87 -0.90 -3.46
N GLY A 103 17.54 -1.91 -4.00
CA GLY A 103 17.88 -3.10 -3.23
C GLY A 103 16.61 -3.79 -2.73
N ASP A 104 16.51 -3.99 -1.42
CA ASP A 104 15.35 -4.63 -0.78
C ASP A 104 14.33 -3.63 -0.23
N VAL A 105 14.40 -2.39 -0.69
CA VAL A 105 13.49 -1.34 -0.26
C VAL A 105 12.63 -0.89 -1.43
N LEU A 106 11.32 -0.90 -1.22
CA LEU A 106 10.35 -0.35 -2.17
C LEU A 106 9.93 1.02 -1.68
N LEU A 107 10.25 2.04 -2.46
CA LEU A 107 9.98 3.43 -2.12
C LEU A 107 8.89 3.99 -3.03
N PHE A 108 7.79 4.42 -2.42
CA PHE A 108 6.67 5.05 -3.14
C PHE A 108 6.71 6.56 -2.98
N GLU A 109 6.37 7.25 -4.05
CA GLU A 109 6.15 8.68 -4.06
C GLU A 109 4.75 8.98 -4.61
N LYS A 110 4.08 9.92 -3.99
CA LYS A 110 2.74 10.34 -4.39
C LYS A 110 2.69 11.87 -4.36
N LYS A 111 2.27 12.45 -5.48
CA LYS A 111 2.08 13.89 -5.60
C LYS A 111 0.62 14.16 -5.91
N THR A 112 -0.03 15.00 -5.11
CA THR A 112 -1.41 15.40 -5.29
C THR A 112 -1.51 16.91 -5.12
N PRO A 113 -2.63 17.54 -5.55
CA PRO A 113 -2.85 18.96 -5.27
C PRO A 113 -2.82 19.30 -3.77
N ARG A 114 -2.99 18.30 -2.90
CA ARG A 114 -2.99 18.48 -1.45
C ARG A 114 -1.59 18.33 -0.83
N GLY A 115 -0.59 17.94 -1.62
CA GLY A 115 0.78 17.79 -1.13
C GLY A 115 1.47 16.56 -1.67
N GLU A 116 2.61 16.25 -1.06
CA GLU A 116 3.44 15.10 -1.43
C GLU A 116 3.53 14.13 -0.27
N ALA A 117 3.61 12.84 -0.59
CA ALA A 117 3.82 11.79 0.40
C ALA A 117 4.86 10.80 -0.11
N ARG A 118 5.58 10.20 0.82
CA ARG A 118 6.55 9.13 0.54
C ARG A 118 6.29 7.97 1.47
N TYR A 119 6.38 6.76 0.94
CA TYR A 119 6.19 5.55 1.72
C TYR A 119 7.35 4.62 1.44
N ARG A 120 7.94 4.08 2.50
CA ARG A 120 9.10 3.21 2.40
C ARG A 120 8.76 1.84 2.97
N PHE A 121 8.85 0.82 2.13
CA PHE A 121 8.67 -0.57 2.56
C PHE A 121 10.03 -1.27 2.51
N ALA A 122 10.54 -1.64 3.67
CA ALA A 122 11.77 -2.40 3.81
C ALA A 122 11.41 -3.78 4.36
N PHE A 123 11.94 -4.81 3.73
CA PHE A 123 11.66 -6.19 4.12
C PHE A 123 12.88 -6.76 4.84
N ALA A 124 12.66 -7.25 6.06
CA ALA A 124 13.67 -7.95 6.83
C ALA A 124 13.39 -9.45 6.76
N ASP A 125 14.44 -10.23 6.74
CA ASP A 125 14.32 -11.69 6.71
C ASP A 125 14.02 -12.26 8.11
#